data_0708983f4462e04fee14eaf3d4ad2800
#
_entry.id   0708983f4462e04fee14eaf3d4ad2800
#
_cell.length_a   1.000
_cell.length_b   1.000
_cell.length_c   1.000
_cell.angle_alpha   90.00
_cell.angle_beta   90.00
_cell.angle_gamma   90.00
#
_symmetry.space_group_name_H-M   'P 1'
#
loop_
_entity.id
_entity.type
_entity.pdbx_description
1 polymer ?
#
loop_
_entity_poly.entity_id
_entity_poly.type
_entity_poly.pdbx_seq_one_letter_code
_entity_poly.pdbx_strand_id
1 'polypeptide(L)'
;MWTLETSQGNEAAKVRNAVARYMCGRGLDLGCGPSKVTESHKSLQNNCIGVDMYGGDVLCDLGKLDLFADEAFDYVFSSHALEDFFYTEPVLREWWRLLKPSGYLILYLPLTRKVAKELGREDWEKFYPNIGEEGCNTEHKQDFVPAAIDAILERIGYSKLCEEEIRVEGAEYSFLRVYQKLASVKLDITGLVRPEKHKRALIVRYGAIGDMVQASMVFRLVKEQGYHVTVNCTPQGADVIKHNPFVDEVAIQLEDFVPNTQLKEYWDELAPRYDLFINLSGATEQTLLVPDRKFYEAAAKFDVEHPESTELEKFTSFVSGLRKQIGDANYYDAHLAKAGLAERGLNGELYFSPSEEFVAHDFRARHDGAFVILWSLSGSAYHKIYPYFQQAVQQVLLEIPEALVISVGDYLCIPMERAESTRYYPRAGDWAIRQSLIMTKYADLVIGSETGILNAAGCFDTPKITLLSHSTHDNLCKYWKNDFCLAPEDTFCHPCHMLHYVHPVGKGSFCNVCQTTHKEQLSPHSEGIWSCPHITEMTDAPEGEKQVYPLCMARGFHPQRIVDRVKEVYTLWKAKRLVEVAT
;
A
#
# COMPACT_ATOMS: atom_id res chain seq x y z
N MET A 1 10.76 35.71 -10.58
CA MET A 1 11.30 36.62 -9.54
C MET A 1 10.27 36.59 -8.43
N TRP A 2 10.40 35.65 -7.51
CA TRP A 2 9.52 35.48 -6.36
C TRP A 2 10.04 36.44 -5.29
N THR A 3 9.32 37.49 -5.00
CA THR A 3 9.58 38.33 -3.83
C THR A 3 9.08 37.60 -2.61
N LEU A 4 10.00 37.00 -1.85
CA LEU A 4 9.76 36.54 -0.49
C LEU A 4 9.53 37.75 0.43
N GLU A 5 8.33 38.29 0.43
CA GLU A 5 7.78 38.98 1.58
C GLU A 5 6.98 37.97 2.41
N THR A 6 7.65 37.09 3.09
CA THR A 6 7.06 36.35 4.18
C THR A 6 7.58 36.93 5.49
N SER A 7 6.80 37.76 6.08
CA SER A 7 6.83 38.12 7.50
C SER A 7 6.40 36.94 8.40
N GLN A 8 6.38 35.71 7.88
CA GLN A 8 6.21 34.51 8.65
C GLN A 8 7.58 34.17 9.24
N GLY A 9 7.69 34.36 10.55
CA GLY A 9 8.91 34.15 11.27
C GLY A 9 9.41 32.73 11.09
N ASN A 10 10.71 32.58 11.04
CA ASN A 10 11.44 31.34 11.07
C ASN A 10 10.81 30.38 12.09
N GLU A 11 10.09 29.35 11.64
CA GLU A 11 9.37 28.38 12.47
C GLU A 11 10.31 27.72 13.48
N ALA A 12 11.55 27.41 13.07
CA ALA A 12 12.59 26.88 13.95
C ALA A 12 12.90 27.81 15.14
N ALA A 13 12.73 29.13 14.99
CA ALA A 13 12.94 30.08 16.07
C ALA A 13 11.99 29.88 17.26
N LYS A 14 10.79 29.37 17.00
CA LYS A 14 9.74 29.17 18.00
C LYS A 14 10.06 28.03 18.99
N VAL A 15 10.80 27.02 18.55
CA VAL A 15 11.19 25.86 19.40
C VAL A 15 12.64 25.90 19.86
N ARG A 16 13.43 26.81 19.33
CA ARG A 16 14.89 26.89 19.55
C ARG A 16 15.31 26.75 21.03
N ASN A 17 14.65 27.48 21.93
CA ASN A 17 14.99 27.45 23.35
C ASN A 17 14.60 26.10 24.01
N ALA A 18 13.50 25.50 23.58
CA ALA A 18 13.04 24.22 24.12
C ALA A 18 13.99 23.07 23.73
N VAL A 19 14.50 23.10 22.49
CA VAL A 19 15.33 22.01 21.95
C VAL A 19 16.82 22.18 22.16
N ALA A 20 17.28 23.37 22.57
CA ALA A 20 18.72 23.67 22.72
C ALA A 20 19.47 22.65 23.60
N ARG A 21 18.82 22.10 24.61
CA ARG A 21 19.40 21.06 25.50
C ARG A 21 19.73 19.74 24.79
N TYR A 22 19.10 19.46 23.67
CA TYR A 22 19.31 18.25 22.86
C TYR A 22 20.32 18.49 21.73
N MET A 23 20.69 19.74 21.46
CA MET A 23 21.56 20.14 20.36
C MET A 23 23.02 20.27 20.78
N CYS A 24 23.52 19.29 21.56
CA CYS A 24 24.90 19.23 22.02
C CYS A 24 25.74 18.40 21.05
N GLY A 25 26.95 18.90 20.72
CA GLY A 25 27.83 18.23 19.77
C GLY A 25 27.63 18.68 18.33
N ARG A 26 27.94 17.81 17.37
CA ARG A 26 27.83 18.09 15.94
C ARG A 26 26.45 17.70 15.41
N GLY A 27 25.78 18.61 14.73
CA GLY A 27 24.43 18.35 14.25
C GLY A 27 24.12 18.85 12.85
N LEU A 28 22.95 18.44 12.38
CA LEU A 28 22.35 18.91 11.14
C LEU A 28 21.06 19.69 11.43
N ASP A 29 20.81 20.71 10.65
CA ASP A 29 19.53 21.41 10.54
C ASP A 29 19.00 21.22 9.10
N LEU A 30 18.03 20.32 8.96
CA LEU A 30 17.51 19.85 7.69
C LEU A 30 16.26 20.66 7.31
N GLY A 31 16.27 21.29 6.14
CA GLY A 31 15.26 22.23 5.70
C GLY A 31 15.40 23.59 6.38
N CYS A 32 16.65 24.01 6.64
CA CYS A 32 16.94 25.25 7.38
C CYS A 32 16.61 26.52 6.60
N GLY A 33 16.37 26.45 5.30
CA GLY A 33 16.27 27.64 4.45
C GLY A 33 17.50 28.54 4.56
N PRO A 34 17.33 29.85 4.56
CA PRO A 34 18.44 30.80 4.70
C PRO A 34 18.97 30.94 6.14
N SER A 35 18.29 30.41 7.16
CA SER A 35 18.58 30.66 8.57
C SER A 35 18.52 29.40 9.41
N LYS A 36 19.66 28.98 9.94
CA LYS A 36 19.72 27.79 10.82
C LYS A 36 19.06 28.03 12.18
N VAL A 37 18.55 26.96 12.77
CA VAL A 37 17.98 26.98 14.14
C VAL A 37 18.97 27.50 15.17
N THR A 38 20.27 27.33 14.95
CA THR A 38 21.36 27.76 15.85
C THR A 38 21.79 29.20 15.66
N GLU A 39 21.27 29.95 14.69
CA GLU A 39 21.78 31.25 14.28
C GLU A 39 21.84 32.29 15.42
N SER A 40 20.91 32.26 16.36
CA SER A 40 20.91 33.15 17.53
C SER A 40 21.62 32.57 18.77
N HIS A 41 22.10 31.32 18.72
CA HIS A 41 22.79 30.68 19.82
C HIS A 41 24.32 30.58 19.57
N LYS A 42 25.08 31.56 20.00
CA LYS A 42 26.54 31.63 19.73
C LYS A 42 27.31 30.36 20.12
N SER A 43 26.85 29.64 21.16
CA SER A 43 27.48 28.39 21.61
C SER A 43 27.20 27.19 20.70
N LEU A 44 26.19 27.26 19.86
CA LEU A 44 25.77 26.17 18.99
C LEU A 44 26.11 26.41 17.50
N GLN A 45 26.39 27.66 17.12
CA GLN A 45 26.55 28.08 15.71
C GLN A 45 27.64 27.33 14.94
N ASN A 46 28.74 26.98 15.63
CA ASN A 46 29.90 26.38 14.93
C ASN A 46 29.80 24.86 14.73
N ASN A 47 28.79 24.23 15.31
CA ASN A 47 28.67 22.76 15.31
C ASN A 47 27.42 22.26 14.57
N CYS A 48 26.67 23.18 13.95
CA CYS A 48 25.47 22.85 13.20
C CYS A 48 25.67 23.15 11.70
N ILE A 49 25.47 22.15 10.87
CA ILE A 49 25.48 22.27 9.42
C ILE A 49 24.03 22.43 8.94
N GLY A 50 23.71 23.53 8.29
CA GLY A 50 22.43 23.73 7.64
C GLY A 50 22.40 23.06 6.27
N VAL A 51 21.40 22.23 6.02
CA VAL A 51 21.20 21.53 4.76
C VAL A 51 19.83 21.87 4.21
N ASP A 52 19.78 22.31 2.96
CA ASP A 52 18.55 22.69 2.29
C ASP A 52 18.70 22.58 0.77
N MET A 53 17.62 22.52 0.02
CA MET A 53 17.65 22.51 -1.46
C MET A 53 17.96 23.89 -2.04
N TYR A 54 17.66 24.97 -1.31
CA TYR A 54 17.73 26.35 -1.81
C TYR A 54 18.56 27.29 -0.95
N GLY A 55 19.03 26.85 0.20
CA GLY A 55 19.76 27.66 1.17
C GLY A 55 20.70 26.83 2.05
N GLY A 56 21.14 27.41 3.20
CA GLY A 56 21.99 26.72 4.16
C GLY A 56 23.48 26.63 3.78
N ASP A 57 24.23 25.83 4.53
CA ASP A 57 25.67 25.61 4.33
C ASP A 57 25.94 24.56 3.23
N VAL A 58 24.99 23.65 3.03
CA VAL A 58 25.06 22.56 2.03
C VAL A 58 23.77 22.49 1.25
N LEU A 59 23.85 22.56 -0.07
CA LEU A 59 22.71 22.37 -0.95
C LEU A 59 22.59 20.89 -1.32
N CYS A 60 21.52 20.25 -0.83
CA CYS A 60 21.30 18.82 -1.02
C CYS A 60 19.82 18.47 -0.88
N ASP A 61 19.42 17.39 -1.56
CA ASP A 61 18.14 16.74 -1.33
C ASP A 61 18.11 16.10 0.07
N LEU A 62 17.17 16.53 0.91
CA LEU A 62 17.08 16.07 2.30
C LEU A 62 16.67 14.60 2.43
N GLY A 63 16.08 14.02 1.39
CA GLY A 63 15.77 12.58 1.30
C GLY A 63 16.96 11.72 0.91
N LYS A 64 18.08 12.33 0.48
CA LYS A 64 19.25 11.62 -0.03
C LYS A 64 20.54 12.31 0.44
N LEU A 65 20.99 11.98 1.64
CA LEU A 65 22.12 12.60 2.31
C LEU A 65 23.41 11.77 2.25
N ASP A 66 23.65 11.10 1.11
CA ASP A 66 24.77 10.19 0.86
C ASP A 66 26.16 10.81 1.10
N LEU A 67 26.24 12.14 1.06
CA LEU A 67 27.48 12.88 1.35
C LEU A 67 27.90 12.81 2.82
N PHE A 68 27.00 12.39 3.71
CA PHE A 68 27.30 12.24 5.14
C PHE A 68 27.40 10.76 5.53
N ALA A 69 28.44 10.44 6.31
CA ALA A 69 28.65 9.10 6.82
C ALA A 69 27.59 8.71 7.87
N ASP A 70 27.37 7.41 8.02
CA ASP A 70 26.57 6.83 9.09
C ASP A 70 27.11 7.26 10.46
N GLU A 71 26.20 7.47 11.39
CA GLU A 71 26.50 7.79 12.79
C GLU A 71 27.49 8.96 12.96
N ALA A 72 27.36 9.98 12.09
CA ALA A 72 28.26 11.13 12.07
C ALA A 72 27.83 12.27 13.01
N PHE A 73 26.54 12.30 13.41
CA PHE A 73 25.96 13.46 14.10
C PHE A 73 25.38 13.10 15.46
N ASP A 74 25.51 14.05 16.39
CA ASP A 74 24.97 13.92 17.76
C ASP A 74 23.48 14.32 17.79
N TYR A 75 23.04 15.16 16.83
CA TYR A 75 21.62 15.49 16.63
C TYR A 75 21.30 15.78 15.16
N VAL A 76 20.05 15.54 14.80
CA VAL A 76 19.41 15.98 13.55
C VAL A 76 18.15 16.74 13.94
N PHE A 77 18.06 17.98 13.52
CA PHE A 77 16.92 18.85 13.70
C PHE A 77 16.22 19.09 12.35
N SER A 78 14.91 19.11 12.34
CA SER A 78 14.13 19.53 11.18
C SER A 78 12.85 20.24 11.64
N SER A 79 12.52 21.34 10.96
CA SER A 79 11.35 22.15 11.22
C SER A 79 10.61 22.40 9.92
N HIS A 80 9.38 21.94 9.82
CA HIS A 80 8.50 22.18 8.68
C HIS A 80 9.17 21.86 7.32
N ALA A 81 9.74 20.64 7.20
CA ALA A 81 10.33 20.14 5.97
C ALA A 81 9.92 18.69 5.66
N LEU A 82 9.58 17.89 6.67
CA LEU A 82 9.22 16.48 6.46
C LEU A 82 7.88 16.32 5.74
N GLU A 83 6.96 17.25 5.90
CA GLU A 83 5.66 17.30 5.22
C GLU A 83 5.75 17.47 3.71
N ASP A 84 6.89 17.95 3.20
CA ASP A 84 7.10 18.17 1.77
C ASP A 84 7.51 16.90 1.02
N PHE A 85 7.71 15.80 1.72
CA PHE A 85 8.04 14.52 1.12
C PHE A 85 6.82 13.63 0.95
N PHE A 86 6.75 12.93 -0.19
CA PHE A 86 5.72 11.90 -0.42
C PHE A 86 5.90 10.64 0.43
N TYR A 87 7.14 10.38 0.89
CA TYR A 87 7.53 9.14 1.58
C TYR A 87 8.26 9.46 2.87
N THR A 88 7.54 9.47 3.98
CA THR A 88 8.06 9.86 5.30
C THR A 88 9.06 8.85 5.85
N GLU A 89 8.74 7.57 5.81
CA GLU A 89 9.59 6.54 6.45
C GLU A 89 10.99 6.44 5.84
N PRO A 90 11.19 6.45 4.50
CA PRO A 90 12.51 6.48 3.92
C PRO A 90 13.35 7.69 4.30
N VAL A 91 12.73 8.86 4.32
CA VAL A 91 13.40 10.10 4.73
C VAL A 91 13.82 10.02 6.19
N LEU A 92 12.94 9.55 7.08
CA LEU A 92 13.26 9.36 8.49
C LEU A 92 14.33 8.27 8.69
N ARG A 93 14.38 7.21 7.89
CA ARG A 93 15.46 6.21 7.90
C ARG A 93 16.79 6.82 7.54
N GLU A 94 16.83 7.69 6.53
CA GLU A 94 18.03 8.41 6.13
C GLU A 94 18.50 9.35 7.24
N TRP A 95 17.61 10.14 7.83
CA TRP A 95 17.96 11.02 8.95
C TRP A 95 18.40 10.24 10.19
N TRP A 96 17.78 9.08 10.45
CA TRP A 96 18.14 8.17 11.55
C TRP A 96 19.49 7.50 11.35
N ARG A 97 19.85 7.16 10.11
CA ARG A 97 21.17 6.61 9.75
C ARG A 97 22.31 7.52 10.19
N LEU A 98 22.11 8.82 10.00
CA LEU A 98 23.11 9.84 10.29
C LEU A 98 23.38 10.04 11.79
N LEU A 99 22.44 9.67 12.66
CA LEU A 99 22.56 9.83 14.10
C LEU A 99 23.48 8.79 14.73
N LYS A 100 24.38 9.25 15.60
CA LYS A 100 25.13 8.40 16.51
C LYS A 100 24.19 7.66 17.47
N PRO A 101 24.61 6.51 18.05
CA PRO A 101 23.99 5.99 19.25
C PRO A 101 23.92 7.08 20.35
N SER A 102 22.79 7.19 21.01
CA SER A 102 22.44 8.26 21.97
C SER A 102 22.23 9.65 21.38
N GLY A 103 22.32 9.82 20.08
CA GLY A 103 21.98 11.06 19.37
C GLY A 103 20.48 11.33 19.34
N TYR A 104 20.10 12.55 19.01
CA TYR A 104 18.72 13.03 19.05
C TYR A 104 18.17 13.37 17.67
N LEU A 105 16.98 12.85 17.34
CA LEU A 105 16.15 13.35 16.25
C LEU A 105 15.13 14.33 16.82
N ILE A 106 15.13 15.54 16.31
CA ILE A 106 14.27 16.64 16.78
C ILE A 106 13.39 17.07 15.62
N LEU A 107 12.10 16.84 15.74
CA LEU A 107 11.11 17.13 14.69
C LEU A 107 10.10 18.16 15.18
N TYR A 108 9.94 19.23 14.44
CA TYR A 108 8.91 20.24 14.65
C TYR A 108 8.05 20.32 13.39
N LEU A 109 6.83 19.81 13.47
CA LEU A 109 5.98 19.52 12.32
C LEU A 109 4.59 20.13 12.48
N PRO A 110 3.92 20.54 11.36
CA PRO A 110 2.56 21.03 11.43
C PRO A 110 1.58 19.93 11.83
N LEU A 111 0.56 20.30 12.61
CA LEU A 111 -0.57 19.45 12.94
C LEU A 111 -1.56 19.41 11.78
N THR A 112 -2.19 18.24 11.57
CA THR A 112 -3.30 18.17 10.62
C THR A 112 -4.51 19.00 11.10
N ARG A 113 -5.30 19.51 10.17
CA ARG A 113 -6.58 20.18 10.46
C ARG A 113 -7.51 19.30 11.31
N LYS A 114 -7.55 18.01 11.04
CA LYS A 114 -8.38 17.05 11.77
C LYS A 114 -8.03 17.05 13.25
N VAL A 115 -6.73 16.96 13.57
CA VAL A 115 -6.25 16.97 14.96
C VAL A 115 -6.49 18.31 15.62
N ALA A 116 -6.29 19.41 14.90
CA ALA A 116 -6.58 20.75 15.42
C ALA A 116 -8.07 20.89 15.82
N LYS A 117 -8.99 20.36 15.02
CA LYS A 117 -10.43 20.32 15.34
C LYS A 117 -10.75 19.43 16.54
N GLU A 118 -10.18 18.25 16.60
CA GLU A 118 -10.35 17.31 17.71
C GLU A 118 -9.85 17.90 19.05
N LEU A 119 -8.88 18.79 18.99
CA LEU A 119 -8.38 19.56 20.14
C LEU A 119 -9.24 20.81 20.47
N GLY A 120 -10.38 20.99 19.81
CA GLY A 120 -11.32 22.11 20.05
C GLY A 120 -10.82 23.46 19.54
N ARG A 121 -9.99 23.48 18.51
CA ARG A 121 -9.40 24.69 17.93
C ARG A 121 -10.22 25.19 16.75
N GLU A 122 -11.32 25.90 17.02
CA GLU A 122 -12.21 26.43 15.97
C GLU A 122 -11.69 27.68 15.26
N ASP A 123 -10.67 28.33 15.79
CA ASP A 123 -10.10 29.60 15.30
C ASP A 123 -8.90 29.45 14.34
N TRP A 124 -8.52 28.23 13.99
CA TRP A 124 -7.39 27.92 13.10
C TRP A 124 -7.50 28.63 11.73
N GLU A 125 -8.72 28.85 11.20
CA GLU A 125 -8.97 29.54 9.92
C GLU A 125 -8.44 30.98 9.89
N LYS A 126 -8.32 31.62 11.05
CA LYS A 126 -7.76 32.97 11.16
C LYS A 126 -6.26 33.03 10.94
N PHE A 127 -5.58 31.90 11.14
CA PHE A 127 -4.14 31.82 11.16
C PHE A 127 -3.55 31.20 9.88
N TYR A 128 -4.39 30.55 9.08
CA TYR A 128 -4.03 29.97 7.79
C TYR A 128 -4.99 30.47 6.68
N PRO A 129 -4.99 31.78 6.36
CA PRO A 129 -5.94 32.36 5.40
C PRO A 129 -5.76 31.87 3.96
N ASN A 130 -4.62 31.24 3.65
CA ASN A 130 -4.28 30.74 2.31
C ASN A 130 -4.47 29.22 2.16
N ILE A 131 -5.12 28.58 3.14
CA ILE A 131 -5.42 27.16 3.07
C ILE A 131 -6.65 26.96 2.17
N GLY A 132 -6.54 26.12 1.15
CA GLY A 132 -7.65 25.77 0.27
C GLY A 132 -8.85 25.19 1.02
N GLU A 133 -10.00 25.05 0.35
CA GLU A 133 -11.27 24.57 0.93
C GLU A 133 -11.14 23.24 1.72
N GLU A 134 -10.13 22.43 1.41
CA GLU A 134 -9.83 21.16 2.09
C GLU A 134 -8.90 21.31 3.31
N GLY A 135 -8.38 22.51 3.58
CA GLY A 135 -7.63 22.83 4.80
C GLY A 135 -6.23 22.29 4.89
N CYS A 136 -5.58 22.00 3.76
CA CYS A 136 -4.18 21.65 3.67
C CYS A 136 -3.40 22.76 2.99
N ASN A 137 -2.16 22.99 3.39
CA ASN A 137 -1.24 23.78 2.60
C ASN A 137 -1.02 23.01 1.29
N THR A 138 -1.30 23.66 0.15
CA THR A 138 -1.18 23.03 -1.19
C THR A 138 0.24 22.61 -1.56
N GLU A 139 1.23 23.07 -0.80
CA GLU A 139 2.64 22.71 -0.97
C GLU A 139 3.03 21.47 -0.15
N HIS A 140 2.31 21.17 0.95
CA HIS A 140 2.55 19.96 1.73
C HIS A 140 2.09 18.72 0.96
N LYS A 141 2.89 17.67 0.99
CA LYS A 141 2.58 16.37 0.38
C LYS A 141 1.92 15.43 1.39
N GLN A 142 2.14 15.68 2.67
CA GLN A 142 1.58 14.88 3.77
C GLN A 142 1.24 15.76 4.97
N ASP A 143 0.23 15.30 5.71
CA ASP A 143 -0.12 15.85 7.01
C ASP A 143 0.18 14.81 8.10
N PHE A 144 0.66 15.27 9.26
CA PHE A 144 1.05 14.38 10.33
C PHE A 144 0.17 14.48 11.56
N VAL A 145 -0.01 13.32 12.19
CA VAL A 145 -0.38 13.21 13.60
C VAL A 145 0.82 12.68 14.38
N PRO A 146 1.05 13.13 15.61
CA PRO A 146 2.20 12.69 16.39
C PRO A 146 2.37 11.16 16.46
N ALA A 147 1.27 10.43 16.71
CA ALA A 147 1.28 8.97 16.77
C ALA A 147 1.74 8.27 15.48
N ALA A 148 1.57 8.91 14.31
CA ALA A 148 2.06 8.35 13.05
C ALA A 148 3.59 8.39 12.96
N ILE A 149 4.20 9.47 13.43
CA ILE A 149 5.66 9.59 13.52
C ILE A 149 6.21 8.59 14.54
N ASP A 150 5.57 8.48 15.71
CA ASP A 150 5.96 7.52 16.76
C ASP A 150 5.98 6.09 16.19
N ALA A 151 4.94 5.69 15.48
CA ALA A 151 4.84 4.36 14.85
C ALA A 151 5.89 4.11 13.75
N ILE A 152 6.26 5.15 12.99
CA ILE A 152 7.33 5.02 12.00
C ILE A 152 8.68 4.80 12.70
N LEU A 153 8.99 5.58 13.73
CA LEU A 153 10.27 5.47 14.42
C LEU A 153 10.42 4.17 15.21
N GLU A 154 9.34 3.61 15.74
CA GLU A 154 9.35 2.26 16.31
C GLU A 154 9.75 1.18 15.31
N ARG A 155 9.41 1.36 14.03
CA ARG A 155 9.82 0.43 12.95
C ARG A 155 11.25 0.65 12.46
N ILE A 156 11.73 1.89 12.51
CA ILE A 156 13.07 2.24 12.02
C ILE A 156 14.16 1.72 12.94
N GLY A 157 13.95 1.81 14.26
CA GLY A 157 14.96 1.40 15.22
C GLY A 157 14.57 1.64 16.66
N TYR A 158 15.47 1.28 17.56
CA TYR A 158 15.26 1.49 18.99
C TYR A 158 15.32 2.98 19.29
N SER A 159 14.17 3.57 19.62
CA SER A 159 14.03 4.96 19.99
C SER A 159 13.41 5.12 21.37
N LYS A 160 13.73 6.22 22.02
CA LYS A 160 13.07 6.67 23.23
C LYS A 160 12.51 8.06 22.97
N LEU A 161 11.21 8.23 23.12
CA LEU A 161 10.59 9.55 23.11
C LEU A 161 11.05 10.31 24.36
N CYS A 162 11.72 11.44 24.17
CA CYS A 162 12.31 12.25 25.24
C CYS A 162 11.47 13.48 25.57
N GLU A 163 10.82 14.05 24.56
CA GLU A 163 9.98 15.22 24.72
C GLU A 163 8.84 15.18 23.69
N GLU A 164 7.66 15.54 24.17
CA GLU A 164 6.48 15.77 23.35
C GLU A 164 5.82 17.08 23.75
N GLU A 165 5.49 17.90 22.81
CA GLU A 165 4.75 19.13 23.04
C GLU A 165 3.86 19.41 21.85
N ILE A 166 2.60 19.74 22.12
CA ILE A 166 1.69 20.30 21.12
C ILE A 166 1.59 21.78 21.41
N ARG A 167 2.20 22.59 20.54
CA ARG A 167 2.19 24.04 20.67
C ARG A 167 0.99 24.64 20.00
N VAL A 168 0.27 25.47 20.74
CA VAL A 168 -0.88 26.24 20.28
C VAL A 168 -0.87 27.64 20.88
N GLU A 169 0.28 28.23 20.99
CA GLU A 169 0.39 29.59 21.48
C GLU A 169 0.44 30.55 20.30
N GLY A 170 -0.55 31.43 20.21
CA GLY A 170 -0.58 32.57 19.29
C GLY A 170 -1.04 32.28 17.88
N ALA A 171 -0.99 31.26 17.22
CA ALA A 171 -1.37 30.93 15.85
C ALA A 171 -0.69 29.68 15.30
N GLU A 172 -0.02 28.96 16.15
CA GLU A 172 0.88 27.89 15.75
C GLU A 172 0.23 26.53 15.99
N TYR A 173 -0.05 25.83 14.88
CA TYR A 173 -0.58 24.47 14.89
C TYR A 173 0.54 23.51 14.54
N SER A 174 1.49 23.36 15.47
CA SER A 174 2.64 22.48 15.28
C SER A 174 2.87 21.63 16.51
N PHE A 175 3.55 20.51 16.35
CA PHE A 175 3.95 19.67 17.44
C PHE A 175 5.45 19.40 17.42
N LEU A 176 6.03 19.26 18.60
CA LEU A 176 7.42 18.89 18.81
C LEU A 176 7.52 17.43 19.22
N ARG A 177 8.45 16.71 18.61
CA ARG A 177 8.87 15.36 19.00
C ARG A 177 10.38 15.30 19.07
N VAL A 178 10.92 14.83 20.18
CA VAL A 178 12.35 14.58 20.36
C VAL A 178 12.56 13.11 20.71
N TYR A 179 13.26 12.40 19.84
CA TYR A 179 13.60 11.00 20.03
C TYR A 179 15.10 10.82 20.23
N GLN A 180 15.47 9.99 21.18
CA GLN A 180 16.85 9.55 21.35
C GLN A 180 17.05 8.21 20.64
N LYS A 181 18.05 8.12 19.77
CA LYS A 181 18.49 6.85 19.21
C LYS A 181 19.15 6.03 20.31
N LEU A 182 18.51 4.96 20.73
CA LEU A 182 19.12 4.04 21.69
C LEU A 182 20.23 3.28 20.99
N ALA A 183 21.36 3.09 21.68
CA ALA A 183 22.39 2.18 21.23
C ALA A 183 21.74 0.81 21.00
N SER A 184 21.84 0.28 19.81
CA SER A 184 21.64 -1.15 19.65
C SER A 184 22.64 -1.80 20.59
N VAL A 185 22.18 -2.48 21.62
CA VAL A 185 23.04 -3.36 22.39
C VAL A 185 23.39 -4.49 21.41
N LYS A 186 24.44 -4.27 20.62
CA LYS A 186 25.14 -5.39 20.02
C LYS A 186 25.71 -6.13 21.22
N LEU A 187 25.00 -7.15 21.69
CA LEU A 187 25.64 -8.15 22.53
C LEU A 187 26.86 -8.59 21.73
N ASP A 188 28.04 -8.27 22.21
CA ASP A 188 29.26 -8.77 21.60
C ASP A 188 29.36 -10.26 21.94
N ILE A 189 28.72 -11.06 21.08
CA ILE A 189 28.77 -12.52 21.12
C ILE A 189 29.91 -13.07 20.27
N THR A 190 30.84 -12.23 19.81
CA THR A 190 31.95 -12.62 18.94
C THR A 190 32.86 -13.69 19.53
N GLY A 191 32.77 -13.91 20.84
CA GLY A 191 33.45 -15.03 21.50
C GLY A 191 32.56 -16.24 21.88
N LEU A 192 31.24 -16.13 21.76
CA LEU A 192 30.29 -17.13 22.27
C LEU A 192 29.60 -17.95 21.16
N VAL A 193 29.50 -17.41 19.95
CA VAL A 193 28.91 -18.13 18.80
C VAL A 193 29.83 -17.90 17.61
N ARG A 194 30.37 -18.95 17.02
CA ARG A 194 30.86 -18.86 15.65
C ARG A 194 29.63 -18.50 14.82
N PRO A 195 29.62 -17.37 14.08
CA PRO A 195 28.53 -17.11 13.16
C PRO A 195 28.53 -18.27 12.17
N GLU A 196 27.56 -19.17 12.27
CA GLU A 196 27.25 -20.01 11.12
C GLU A 196 27.01 -19.05 9.98
N LYS A 197 27.77 -19.22 8.91
CA LYS A 197 27.63 -18.42 7.71
C LYS A 197 26.32 -18.85 7.06
N HIS A 198 25.19 -18.30 7.55
CA HIS A 198 23.90 -18.58 6.99
C HIS A 198 23.96 -18.19 5.50
N LYS A 199 23.57 -19.12 4.66
CA LYS A 199 23.34 -18.82 3.26
C LYS A 199 22.26 -17.74 3.17
N ARG A 200 22.44 -16.74 2.32
CA ARG A 200 21.51 -15.62 2.16
C ARG A 200 20.72 -15.81 0.87
N ALA A 201 19.40 -15.64 0.97
CA ALA A 201 18.51 -15.63 -0.18
C ALA A 201 17.92 -14.22 -0.36
N LEU A 202 17.89 -13.74 -1.61
CA LEU A 202 17.12 -12.56 -2.01
C LEU A 202 15.93 -13.02 -2.86
N ILE A 203 14.72 -12.69 -2.40
CA ILE A 203 13.48 -12.95 -3.14
C ILE A 203 12.90 -11.61 -3.55
N VAL A 204 12.78 -11.37 -4.84
CA VAL A 204 12.19 -10.15 -5.40
C VAL A 204 10.73 -10.40 -5.74
N ARG A 205 9.82 -9.58 -5.22
CA ARG A 205 8.41 -9.58 -5.58
C ARG A 205 7.85 -8.16 -5.54
N TYR A 206 7.64 -7.59 -6.68
CA TYR A 206 6.87 -6.35 -6.86
C TYR A 206 5.44 -6.70 -7.25
N GLY A 207 4.63 -5.70 -7.47
CA GLY A 207 3.25 -5.86 -7.88
C GLY A 207 2.25 -5.60 -6.76
N ALA A 208 1.01 -6.00 -6.98
CA ALA A 208 -0.10 -5.71 -6.08
C ALA A 208 -0.12 -6.63 -4.86
N ILE A 209 -0.99 -6.28 -3.89
CA ILE A 209 -1.22 -7.03 -2.65
C ILE A 209 -1.45 -8.52 -2.89
N GLY A 210 -2.31 -8.86 -3.87
CA GLY A 210 -2.63 -10.24 -4.20
C GLY A 210 -1.41 -11.05 -4.64
N ASP A 211 -0.53 -10.41 -5.40
CA ASP A 211 0.70 -11.02 -5.90
C ASP A 211 1.69 -11.34 -4.79
N MET A 212 1.79 -10.47 -3.79
CA MET A 212 2.62 -10.72 -2.61
C MET A 212 2.04 -11.84 -1.75
N VAL A 213 0.72 -11.89 -1.58
CA VAL A 213 0.05 -13.01 -0.88
C VAL A 213 0.33 -14.33 -1.59
N GLN A 214 0.25 -14.37 -2.94
CA GLN A 214 0.54 -15.56 -3.72
C GLN A 214 2.01 -16.00 -3.65
N ALA A 215 2.93 -15.08 -3.39
CA ALA A 215 4.35 -15.38 -3.25
C ALA A 215 4.75 -15.86 -1.84
N SER A 216 3.93 -15.61 -0.83
CA SER A 216 4.32 -15.70 0.58
C SER A 216 4.75 -17.11 1.03
N MET A 217 4.18 -18.19 0.47
CA MET A 217 4.59 -19.55 0.79
C MET A 217 6.02 -19.88 0.33
N VAL A 218 6.56 -19.15 -0.66
CA VAL A 218 7.95 -19.32 -1.13
C VAL A 218 8.92 -18.94 -0.02
N PHE A 219 8.61 -17.94 0.80
CA PHE A 219 9.49 -17.47 1.87
C PHE A 219 9.73 -18.58 2.91
N ARG A 220 8.65 -19.26 3.33
CA ARG A 220 8.76 -20.41 4.25
C ARG A 220 9.61 -21.52 3.67
N LEU A 221 9.36 -21.94 2.43
CA LEU A 221 10.09 -23.03 1.81
C LEU A 221 11.58 -22.73 1.63
N VAL A 222 11.94 -21.49 1.32
CA VAL A 222 13.33 -21.06 1.23
C VAL A 222 13.97 -20.97 2.62
N LYS A 223 13.24 -20.49 3.63
CA LYS A 223 13.69 -20.44 5.02
C LYS A 223 13.98 -21.85 5.57
N GLU A 224 13.09 -22.81 5.30
CA GLU A 224 13.24 -24.22 5.72
C GLU A 224 14.48 -24.88 5.09
N GLN A 225 15.00 -24.37 3.97
CA GLN A 225 16.28 -24.80 3.38
C GLN A 225 17.51 -24.19 4.09
N GLY A 226 17.31 -23.42 5.17
CA GLY A 226 18.37 -22.83 5.99
C GLY A 226 18.90 -21.48 5.49
N TYR A 227 18.18 -20.79 4.61
CA TYR A 227 18.56 -19.46 4.17
C TYR A 227 18.12 -18.37 5.15
N HIS A 228 18.94 -17.34 5.27
CA HIS A 228 18.50 -16.03 5.74
C HIS A 228 17.75 -15.34 4.58
N VAL A 229 16.46 -15.09 4.77
CA VAL A 229 15.55 -14.64 3.70
C VAL A 229 15.39 -13.14 3.73
N THR A 230 15.87 -12.47 2.69
CA THR A 230 15.60 -11.06 2.41
C THR A 230 14.54 -10.97 1.31
N VAL A 231 13.48 -10.18 1.52
CA VAL A 231 12.45 -9.92 0.50
C VAL A 231 12.58 -8.50 0.01
N ASN A 232 12.87 -8.33 -1.28
CA ASN A 232 12.85 -7.03 -1.95
C ASN A 232 11.46 -6.80 -2.56
N CYS A 233 10.73 -5.81 -2.06
CA CYS A 233 9.35 -5.55 -2.42
C CYS A 233 8.98 -4.06 -2.32
N THR A 234 7.79 -3.72 -2.81
CA THR A 234 7.19 -2.39 -2.64
C THR A 234 6.74 -2.16 -1.19
N PRO A 235 6.47 -0.92 -0.77
CA PRO A 235 5.90 -0.62 0.53
C PRO A 235 4.61 -1.40 0.81
N GLN A 236 3.71 -1.50 -0.18
CA GLN A 236 2.48 -2.30 -0.06
C GLN A 236 2.78 -3.79 0.14
N GLY A 237 3.78 -4.32 -0.56
CA GLY A 237 4.24 -5.69 -0.37
C GLY A 237 4.79 -5.93 1.03
N ALA A 238 5.55 -4.97 1.56
CA ALA A 238 6.09 -5.03 2.92
C ALA A 238 4.97 -5.08 3.99
N ASP A 239 3.90 -4.31 3.80
CA ASP A 239 2.72 -4.38 4.66
C ASP A 239 2.06 -5.77 4.64
N VAL A 240 1.98 -6.41 3.49
CA VAL A 240 1.41 -7.77 3.38
C VAL A 240 2.21 -8.80 4.17
N ILE A 241 3.55 -8.75 4.06
CA ILE A 241 4.44 -9.75 4.69
C ILE A 241 4.90 -9.37 6.10
N LYS A 242 4.41 -8.25 6.62
CA LYS A 242 4.69 -7.82 7.99
C LYS A 242 4.34 -8.93 8.99
N HIS A 243 5.24 -9.18 9.93
CA HIS A 243 5.16 -10.28 10.91
C HIS A 243 5.28 -11.69 10.34
N ASN A 244 5.69 -11.85 9.09
CA ASN A 244 5.96 -13.18 8.54
C ASN A 244 7.24 -13.75 9.18
N PRO A 245 7.18 -14.86 9.94
CA PRO A 245 8.32 -15.40 10.68
C PRO A 245 9.41 -16.02 9.78
N PHE A 246 9.12 -16.17 8.49
CA PHE A 246 10.04 -16.74 7.50
C PHE A 246 10.78 -15.67 6.69
N VAL A 247 10.54 -14.38 6.99
CA VAL A 247 11.23 -13.24 6.40
C VAL A 247 12.12 -12.61 7.47
N ASP A 248 13.43 -12.64 7.26
CA ASP A 248 14.40 -12.07 8.19
C ASP A 248 14.64 -10.58 7.94
N GLU A 249 14.54 -10.16 6.67
CA GLU A 249 14.83 -8.79 6.25
C GLU A 249 13.90 -8.38 5.11
N VAL A 250 13.47 -7.13 5.12
CA VAL A 250 12.69 -6.52 4.03
C VAL A 250 13.49 -5.37 3.44
N ALA A 251 13.82 -5.49 2.17
CA ALA A 251 14.43 -4.42 1.38
C ALA A 251 13.33 -3.73 0.56
N ILE A 252 12.96 -2.51 0.94
CA ILE A 252 11.87 -1.79 0.29
C ILE A 252 12.38 -1.11 -0.96
N GLN A 253 11.72 -1.39 -2.08
CA GLN A 253 11.83 -0.66 -3.32
C GLN A 253 10.73 0.38 -3.37
N LEU A 254 11.10 1.66 -3.26
CA LEU A 254 10.17 2.78 -3.15
C LEU A 254 9.40 3.07 -4.43
N GLU A 255 10.05 2.85 -5.56
CA GLU A 255 9.43 2.98 -6.85
C GLU A 255 9.06 1.58 -7.36
N ASP A 256 7.81 1.36 -7.68
CA ASP A 256 7.39 0.22 -8.50
C ASP A 256 8.14 0.25 -9.85
N PHE A 257 8.73 1.37 -10.16
CA PHE A 257 9.41 1.74 -11.36
C PHE A 257 10.82 2.30 -11.09
N VAL A 258 11.76 1.45 -10.82
CA VAL A 258 12.98 1.60 -11.61
C VAL A 258 12.48 1.46 -13.04
N PRO A 259 12.76 2.39 -13.99
CA PRO A 259 12.36 2.22 -15.38
C PRO A 259 12.63 0.76 -15.75
N ASN A 260 11.67 0.06 -16.34
CA ASN A 260 11.77 -1.37 -16.60
C ASN A 260 13.10 -1.75 -17.29
N THR A 261 13.67 -0.82 -18.06
CA THR A 261 14.98 -0.93 -18.68
C THR A 261 16.16 -0.99 -17.69
N GLN A 262 16.03 -0.43 -16.49
CA GLN A 262 17.07 -0.43 -15.45
C GLN A 262 16.91 -1.56 -14.44
N LEU A 263 15.77 -2.23 -14.38
CA LEU A 263 15.52 -3.33 -13.44
C LEU A 263 16.51 -4.48 -13.60
N LYS A 264 16.89 -4.79 -14.83
CA LYS A 264 17.86 -5.86 -15.08
C LYS A 264 19.21 -5.53 -14.47
N GLU A 265 19.72 -4.31 -14.70
CA GLU A 265 21.00 -3.86 -14.15
C GLU A 265 20.96 -3.84 -12.63
N TYR A 266 19.89 -3.32 -12.05
CA TYR A 266 19.66 -3.31 -10.61
C TYR A 266 19.70 -4.72 -10.01
N TRP A 267 19.02 -5.69 -10.61
CA TRP A 267 19.04 -7.08 -10.12
C TRP A 267 20.37 -7.78 -10.39
N ASP A 268 21.04 -7.50 -11.50
CA ASP A 268 22.38 -8.03 -11.81
C ASP A 268 23.43 -7.53 -10.79
N GLU A 269 23.26 -6.33 -10.23
CA GLU A 269 24.10 -5.81 -9.14
C GLU A 269 23.77 -6.42 -7.77
N LEU A 270 22.50 -6.74 -7.51
CA LEU A 270 22.06 -7.29 -6.24
C LEU A 270 22.33 -8.80 -6.12
N ALA A 271 22.06 -9.56 -7.17
CA ALA A 271 22.12 -11.02 -7.14
C ALA A 271 23.46 -11.59 -6.63
N PRO A 272 24.63 -11.06 -7.02
CA PRO A 272 25.92 -11.58 -6.54
C PRO A 272 26.18 -11.43 -5.03
N ARG A 273 25.36 -10.63 -4.33
CA ARG A 273 25.48 -10.41 -2.89
C ARG A 273 24.78 -11.51 -2.06
N TYR A 274 24.09 -12.44 -2.73
CA TYR A 274 23.29 -13.51 -2.12
C TYR A 274 23.70 -14.88 -2.69
N ASP A 275 23.55 -15.91 -1.89
CA ASP A 275 23.82 -17.30 -2.33
C ASP A 275 22.68 -17.86 -3.18
N LEU A 276 21.47 -17.29 -3.04
CA LEU A 276 20.28 -17.63 -3.82
C LEU A 276 19.54 -16.35 -4.22
N PHE A 277 19.27 -16.18 -5.50
CA PHE A 277 18.47 -15.09 -6.05
C PHE A 277 17.22 -15.64 -6.74
N ILE A 278 16.05 -15.23 -6.27
CA ILE A 278 14.75 -15.63 -6.81
C ILE A 278 13.98 -14.37 -7.20
N ASN A 279 13.68 -14.21 -8.50
CA ASN A 279 12.84 -13.13 -8.97
C ASN A 279 11.43 -13.64 -9.30
N LEU A 280 10.46 -13.33 -8.44
CA LEU A 280 9.05 -13.69 -8.60
C LEU A 280 8.23 -12.61 -9.31
N SER A 281 8.80 -11.44 -9.57
CA SER A 281 8.10 -10.37 -10.29
C SER A 281 7.70 -10.83 -11.69
N GLY A 282 6.44 -10.59 -12.04
CA GLY A 282 5.86 -11.07 -13.30
C GLY A 282 5.62 -12.59 -13.34
N ALA A 283 5.49 -13.28 -12.20
CA ALA A 283 5.18 -14.72 -12.19
C ALA A 283 3.81 -15.02 -12.77
N THR A 284 2.85 -14.17 -12.52
CA THR A 284 1.45 -14.35 -12.94
C THR A 284 0.95 -13.21 -13.83
N GLU A 285 1.12 -11.96 -13.38
CA GLU A 285 0.62 -10.77 -14.08
C GLU A 285 1.48 -10.36 -15.27
N GLN A 286 2.72 -10.78 -15.32
CA GLN A 286 3.67 -10.46 -16.39
C GLN A 286 3.91 -8.94 -16.59
N THR A 287 3.59 -8.10 -15.60
CA THR A 287 3.57 -6.64 -15.72
C THR A 287 4.93 -5.97 -15.52
N LEU A 288 5.90 -6.66 -14.93
CA LEU A 288 7.26 -6.16 -14.65
C LEU A 288 8.31 -6.91 -15.47
N LEU A 289 8.01 -7.14 -16.74
CA LEU A 289 8.98 -7.71 -17.66
C LEU A 289 10.01 -6.66 -18.07
N VAL A 290 11.27 -7.02 -17.95
CA VAL A 290 12.33 -6.25 -18.60
C VAL A 290 12.18 -6.43 -20.10
N PRO A 291 12.08 -5.37 -20.90
CA PRO A 291 12.03 -5.48 -22.34
C PRO A 291 13.25 -6.27 -22.86
N ASP A 292 12.97 -7.37 -23.49
CA ASP A 292 13.96 -8.22 -24.11
C ASP A 292 13.77 -8.28 -25.64
N ARG A 293 14.56 -9.10 -26.30
CA ARG A 293 14.46 -9.28 -27.76
C ARG A 293 13.03 -9.68 -28.20
N LYS A 294 12.34 -10.53 -27.43
CA LYS A 294 10.99 -10.99 -27.77
C LYS A 294 9.98 -9.85 -27.68
N PHE A 295 10.14 -8.96 -26.70
CA PHE A 295 9.34 -7.75 -26.61
C PHE A 295 9.52 -6.87 -27.84
N TYR A 296 10.76 -6.56 -28.22
CA TYR A 296 11.03 -5.69 -29.38
C TYR A 296 10.56 -6.29 -30.70
N GLU A 297 10.67 -7.60 -30.90
CA GLU A 297 10.13 -8.29 -32.06
C GLU A 297 8.60 -8.21 -32.11
N ALA A 298 7.93 -8.39 -30.97
CA ALA A 298 6.48 -8.27 -30.83
C ALA A 298 6.01 -6.81 -31.01
N ALA A 299 6.71 -5.85 -30.46
CA ALA A 299 6.43 -4.43 -30.59
C ALA A 299 6.53 -3.99 -32.06
N ALA A 300 7.57 -4.40 -32.77
CA ALA A 300 7.72 -4.10 -34.20
C ALA A 300 6.58 -4.68 -35.05
N LYS A 301 6.13 -5.90 -34.73
CA LYS A 301 4.96 -6.49 -35.41
C LYS A 301 3.69 -5.71 -35.10
N PHE A 302 3.49 -5.34 -33.84
CA PHE A 302 2.34 -4.57 -33.40
C PHE A 302 2.28 -3.18 -34.05
N ASP A 303 3.43 -2.52 -34.25
CA ASP A 303 3.53 -1.24 -34.96
C ASP A 303 3.02 -1.31 -36.40
N VAL A 304 3.22 -2.43 -37.09
CA VAL A 304 2.72 -2.61 -38.46
C VAL A 304 1.20 -2.68 -38.46
N GLU A 305 0.61 -3.32 -37.44
CA GLU A 305 -0.84 -3.49 -37.31
C GLU A 305 -1.51 -2.23 -36.72
N HIS A 306 -0.77 -1.48 -35.87
CA HIS A 306 -1.26 -0.32 -35.12
C HIS A 306 -0.23 0.84 -35.13
N PRO A 307 -0.05 1.54 -36.27
CA PRO A 307 1.04 2.51 -36.46
C PRO A 307 0.98 3.75 -35.54
N GLU A 308 -0.20 4.03 -34.98
CA GLU A 308 -0.40 5.16 -34.03
C GLU A 308 -0.23 4.74 -32.54
N SER A 309 0.20 3.49 -32.28
CA SER A 309 0.30 2.98 -30.93
C SER A 309 1.47 3.59 -30.14
N THR A 310 1.24 3.78 -28.84
CA THR A 310 2.28 4.20 -27.90
C THR A 310 3.16 3.02 -27.46
N GLU A 311 4.36 3.30 -26.93
CA GLU A 311 5.25 2.27 -26.36
C GLU A 311 4.56 1.49 -25.21
N LEU A 312 3.73 2.16 -24.44
CA LEU A 312 2.96 1.53 -23.37
C LEU A 312 1.95 0.52 -23.93
N GLU A 313 1.27 0.86 -25.02
CA GLU A 313 0.35 -0.03 -25.72
C GLU A 313 1.07 -1.27 -26.25
N LYS A 314 2.18 -1.12 -26.90
CA LYS A 314 3.01 -2.23 -27.35
C LYS A 314 3.39 -3.17 -26.21
N PHE A 315 3.87 -2.59 -25.10
CA PHE A 315 4.27 -3.35 -23.91
C PHE A 315 3.11 -4.17 -23.33
N THR A 316 1.93 -3.57 -23.15
CA THR A 316 0.80 -4.31 -22.57
C THR A 316 0.17 -5.29 -23.51
N SER A 317 0.14 -5.02 -24.82
CA SER A 317 -0.26 -6.04 -25.80
C SER A 317 0.62 -7.28 -25.70
N PHE A 318 1.93 -7.09 -25.61
CA PHE A 318 2.88 -8.19 -25.39
C PHE A 318 2.62 -8.93 -24.08
N VAL A 319 2.45 -8.21 -22.98
CA VAL A 319 2.14 -8.77 -21.65
C VAL A 319 0.83 -9.55 -21.67
N SER A 320 -0.23 -9.02 -22.28
CA SER A 320 -1.51 -9.71 -22.42
C SER A 320 -1.37 -11.00 -23.23
N GLY A 321 -0.53 -11.01 -24.27
CA GLY A 321 -0.20 -12.21 -25.02
C GLY A 321 0.50 -13.27 -24.19
N LEU A 322 1.43 -12.87 -23.31
CA LEU A 322 2.09 -13.78 -22.39
C LEU A 322 1.11 -14.36 -21.34
N ARG A 323 0.22 -13.55 -20.81
CA ARG A 323 -0.82 -14.04 -19.87
C ARG A 323 -1.74 -15.09 -20.48
N LYS A 324 -2.15 -14.89 -21.71
CA LYS A 324 -2.95 -15.90 -22.45
C LYS A 324 -2.21 -17.24 -22.58
N GLN A 325 -0.89 -17.24 -22.64
CA GLN A 325 -0.08 -18.46 -22.70
C GLN A 325 -0.04 -19.22 -21.36
N ILE A 326 -0.27 -18.55 -20.24
CA ILE A 326 -0.38 -19.19 -18.92
C ILE A 326 -1.62 -20.07 -18.88
N GLY A 327 -2.71 -19.66 -19.57
CA GLY A 327 -3.97 -20.40 -19.60
C GLY A 327 -4.51 -20.64 -18.19
N ASP A 328 -4.93 -21.87 -17.92
CA ASP A 328 -5.51 -22.29 -16.64
C ASP A 328 -4.47 -22.70 -15.56
N ALA A 329 -3.19 -22.40 -15.78
CA ALA A 329 -2.17 -22.70 -14.78
C ALA A 329 -2.46 -21.99 -13.45
N ASN A 330 -2.32 -22.71 -12.35
CA ASN A 330 -2.56 -22.14 -11.03
C ASN A 330 -1.49 -21.09 -10.68
N TYR A 331 -1.92 -19.94 -10.17
CA TYR A 331 -1.04 -18.82 -9.87
C TYR A 331 -0.06 -19.10 -8.74
N TYR A 332 -0.46 -19.86 -7.71
CA TYR A 332 0.45 -20.26 -6.63
C TYR A 332 1.52 -21.24 -7.15
N ASP A 333 1.12 -22.22 -7.94
CA ASP A 333 2.06 -23.15 -8.57
C ASP A 333 3.02 -22.44 -9.54
N ALA A 334 2.58 -21.37 -10.20
CA ALA A 334 3.45 -20.55 -11.05
C ALA A 334 4.55 -19.83 -10.23
N HIS A 335 4.25 -19.34 -9.03
CA HIS A 335 5.26 -18.76 -8.14
C HIS A 335 6.26 -19.83 -7.68
N LEU A 336 5.78 -21.01 -7.26
CA LEU A 336 6.64 -22.13 -6.86
C LEU A 336 7.56 -22.59 -8.00
N ALA A 337 7.00 -22.74 -9.19
CA ALA A 337 7.78 -23.11 -10.37
C ALA A 337 8.85 -22.05 -10.72
N LYS A 338 8.50 -20.76 -10.63
CA LYS A 338 9.43 -19.66 -10.88
C LYS A 338 10.54 -19.59 -9.82
N ALA A 339 10.24 -19.99 -8.60
CA ALA A 339 11.23 -20.14 -7.53
C ALA A 339 12.12 -21.39 -7.66
N GLY A 340 11.86 -22.26 -8.63
CA GLY A 340 12.57 -23.54 -8.78
C GLY A 340 12.18 -24.59 -7.74
N LEU A 341 11.03 -24.42 -7.07
CA LEU A 341 10.51 -25.33 -6.05
C LEU A 341 9.61 -26.40 -6.67
N ALA A 342 9.67 -27.61 -6.11
CA ALA A 342 8.93 -28.77 -6.61
C ALA A 342 7.53 -28.90 -6.01
N GLU A 343 7.29 -28.27 -4.88
CA GLU A 343 6.02 -28.26 -4.15
C GLU A 343 4.89 -27.73 -5.03
N ARG A 344 3.70 -28.22 -4.82
CA ARG A 344 2.47 -27.80 -5.50
C ARG A 344 1.29 -27.87 -4.53
N GLY A 345 0.21 -27.18 -4.87
CA GLY A 345 -1.01 -27.22 -4.09
C GLY A 345 -0.96 -26.46 -2.77
N LEU A 346 -0.09 -25.46 -2.67
CA LEU A 346 0.04 -24.61 -1.50
C LEU A 346 -0.74 -23.30 -1.69
N ASN A 347 -1.22 -22.76 -0.58
CA ASN A 347 -1.83 -21.44 -0.52
C ASN A 347 -0.84 -20.39 -0.01
N GLY A 348 -1.20 -19.12 -0.16
CA GLY A 348 -0.50 -18.02 0.48
C GLY A 348 -0.57 -18.10 2.01
N GLU A 349 0.30 -17.36 2.67
CA GLU A 349 0.43 -17.32 4.13
C GLU A 349 0.45 -15.87 4.61
N LEU A 350 -0.39 -15.55 5.60
CA LEU A 350 -0.44 -14.23 6.25
C LEU A 350 -0.29 -14.37 7.75
N TYR A 351 0.45 -13.44 8.33
CA TYR A 351 0.76 -13.39 9.75
C TYR A 351 0.40 -12.04 10.33
N PHE A 352 -0.11 -12.05 11.56
CA PHE A 352 -0.56 -10.84 12.25
C PHE A 352 0.06 -10.77 13.64
N SER A 353 0.24 -9.54 14.14
CA SER A 353 0.70 -9.35 15.50
C SER A 353 -0.42 -9.62 16.51
N PRO A 354 -0.09 -9.90 17.79
CA PRO A 354 -1.09 -10.05 18.84
C PRO A 354 -2.03 -8.83 18.98
N SER A 355 -1.53 -7.63 18.72
CA SER A 355 -2.34 -6.40 18.77
C SER A 355 -3.33 -6.31 17.61
N GLU A 356 -2.94 -6.69 16.39
CA GLU A 356 -3.85 -6.77 15.25
C GLU A 356 -4.94 -7.83 15.50
N GLU A 357 -4.54 -9.01 15.99
CA GLU A 357 -5.45 -10.10 16.37
C GLU A 357 -6.45 -9.64 17.45
N PHE A 358 -5.98 -8.93 18.46
CA PHE A 358 -6.85 -8.40 19.52
C PHE A 358 -7.93 -7.45 18.97
N VAL A 359 -7.55 -6.50 18.11
CA VAL A 359 -8.49 -5.54 17.52
C VAL A 359 -9.57 -6.24 16.69
N ALA A 360 -9.18 -7.21 15.87
CA ALA A 360 -10.13 -7.96 15.05
C ALA A 360 -11.05 -8.86 15.90
N HIS A 361 -10.51 -9.50 16.94
CA HIS A 361 -11.27 -10.29 17.87
C HIS A 361 -12.27 -9.45 18.69
N ASP A 362 -11.83 -8.27 19.17
CA ASP A 362 -12.71 -7.33 19.88
C ASP A 362 -13.86 -6.83 18.98
N PHE A 363 -13.57 -6.55 17.70
CA PHE A 363 -14.63 -6.25 16.74
C PHE A 363 -15.66 -7.39 16.65
N ARG A 364 -15.20 -8.64 16.54
CA ARG A 364 -16.09 -9.81 16.49
C ARG A 364 -16.90 -9.98 17.77
N ALA A 365 -16.27 -9.79 18.93
CA ALA A 365 -16.95 -9.89 20.22
C ALA A 365 -18.08 -8.86 20.37
N ARG A 366 -17.86 -7.64 19.91
CA ARG A 366 -18.89 -6.57 19.91
C ARG A 366 -20.04 -6.85 18.93
N HIS A 367 -19.84 -7.70 17.95
CA HIS A 367 -20.84 -8.11 16.96
C HIS A 367 -21.14 -9.61 17.06
N ASP A 368 -21.12 -10.15 18.29
CA ASP A 368 -21.50 -11.55 18.48
C ASP A 368 -22.93 -11.78 18.00
N GLY A 369 -23.15 -12.91 17.35
CA GLY A 369 -24.41 -13.23 16.70
C GLY A 369 -24.60 -12.65 15.30
N ALA A 370 -23.77 -11.72 14.85
CA ALA A 370 -23.84 -11.22 13.48
C ALA A 370 -23.13 -12.17 12.49
N PHE A 371 -23.73 -12.30 11.31
CA PHE A 371 -23.09 -12.91 10.13
C PHE A 371 -22.28 -11.81 9.42
N VAL A 372 -20.97 -11.75 9.71
CA VAL A 372 -20.11 -10.67 9.23
C VAL A 372 -19.61 -10.98 7.83
N ILE A 373 -19.96 -10.13 6.89
CA ILE A 373 -19.55 -10.19 5.48
C ILE A 373 -18.55 -9.08 5.21
N LEU A 374 -17.34 -9.43 4.77
CA LEU A 374 -16.34 -8.49 4.25
C LEU A 374 -16.42 -8.44 2.73
N TRP A 375 -16.70 -7.27 2.16
CA TRP A 375 -16.85 -7.11 0.71
C TRP A 375 -15.75 -6.22 0.14
N SER A 376 -14.91 -6.78 -0.73
CA SER A 376 -13.91 -6.03 -1.49
C SER A 376 -14.54 -5.39 -2.72
N LEU A 377 -14.53 -4.07 -2.79
CA LEU A 377 -15.25 -3.29 -3.81
C LEU A 377 -14.55 -3.29 -5.16
N SER A 378 -13.23 -3.19 -5.17
CA SER A 378 -12.44 -3.13 -6.41
C SER A 378 -11.06 -3.76 -6.24
N GLY A 379 -10.35 -3.86 -7.35
CA GLY A 379 -8.94 -4.21 -7.44
C GLY A 379 -8.21 -3.30 -8.43
N SER A 380 -7.00 -3.67 -8.81
CA SER A 380 -6.12 -2.89 -9.69
C SER A 380 -6.58 -2.78 -11.14
N ALA A 381 -7.75 -3.30 -11.51
CA ALA A 381 -8.23 -3.32 -12.87
C ALA A 381 -9.76 -3.14 -12.96
N TYR A 382 -10.23 -2.53 -14.04
CA TYR A 382 -11.64 -2.18 -14.23
C TYR A 382 -12.60 -3.36 -14.21
N HIS A 383 -12.20 -4.50 -14.76
CA HIS A 383 -13.01 -5.73 -14.71
C HIS A 383 -13.13 -6.35 -13.31
N LYS A 384 -12.52 -5.73 -12.30
CA LYS A 384 -12.63 -6.14 -10.89
C LYS A 384 -13.66 -5.33 -10.11
N ILE A 385 -14.33 -4.38 -10.76
CA ILE A 385 -15.39 -3.57 -10.16
C ILE A 385 -16.75 -4.21 -10.45
N TYR A 386 -17.50 -4.54 -9.39
CA TYR A 386 -18.85 -5.07 -9.52
C TYR A 386 -19.89 -3.94 -9.49
N PRO A 387 -20.60 -3.66 -10.58
CA PRO A 387 -21.45 -2.46 -10.69
C PRO A 387 -22.70 -2.51 -9.82
N TYR A 388 -23.22 -3.70 -9.51
CA TYR A 388 -24.47 -3.88 -8.75
C TYR A 388 -24.21 -4.10 -7.25
N PHE A 389 -23.06 -3.68 -6.73
CA PHE A 389 -22.69 -3.86 -5.32
C PHE A 389 -23.79 -3.36 -4.39
N GLN A 390 -24.26 -2.14 -4.61
CA GLN A 390 -25.25 -1.50 -3.76
C GLN A 390 -26.57 -2.30 -3.72
N GLN A 391 -27.05 -2.73 -4.89
CA GLN A 391 -28.27 -3.53 -5.00
C GLN A 391 -28.13 -4.87 -4.28
N ALA A 392 -27.01 -5.56 -4.48
CA ALA A 392 -26.74 -6.85 -3.83
C ALA A 392 -26.65 -6.71 -2.31
N VAL A 393 -25.96 -5.69 -1.79
CA VAL A 393 -25.85 -5.43 -0.35
C VAL A 393 -27.21 -5.12 0.27
N GLN A 394 -28.00 -4.26 -0.36
CA GLN A 394 -29.35 -3.94 0.13
C GLN A 394 -30.22 -5.20 0.23
N GLN A 395 -30.18 -6.05 -0.78
CA GLN A 395 -30.93 -7.29 -0.79
C GLN A 395 -30.44 -8.28 0.27
N VAL A 396 -29.13 -8.44 0.46
CA VAL A 396 -28.54 -9.26 1.53
C VAL A 396 -29.01 -8.77 2.89
N LEU A 397 -28.97 -7.45 3.15
CA LEU A 397 -29.39 -6.87 4.43
C LEU A 397 -30.90 -6.99 4.68
N LEU A 398 -31.73 -7.05 3.62
CA LEU A 398 -33.15 -7.27 3.74
C LEU A 398 -33.48 -8.75 4.03
N GLU A 399 -32.82 -9.68 3.34
CA GLU A 399 -33.16 -11.10 3.42
C GLU A 399 -32.46 -11.85 4.55
N ILE A 400 -31.34 -11.32 5.08
CA ILE A 400 -30.59 -11.94 6.17
C ILE A 400 -30.52 -10.96 7.35
N PRO A 401 -31.39 -11.13 8.37
CA PRO A 401 -31.46 -10.21 9.50
C PRO A 401 -30.15 -10.13 10.32
N GLU A 402 -29.39 -11.21 10.41
CA GLU A 402 -28.12 -11.27 11.13
C GLU A 402 -26.94 -10.72 10.31
N ALA A 403 -27.12 -10.43 9.01
CA ALA A 403 -26.04 -9.93 8.18
C ALA A 403 -25.53 -8.55 8.65
N LEU A 404 -24.23 -8.42 8.75
CA LEU A 404 -23.48 -7.19 8.92
C LEU A 404 -22.47 -7.11 7.79
N VAL A 405 -22.54 -6.09 6.97
CA VAL A 405 -21.66 -5.95 5.78
C VAL A 405 -20.64 -4.86 6.01
N ILE A 406 -19.38 -5.19 5.80
CA ILE A 406 -18.24 -4.26 5.80
C ILE A 406 -17.73 -4.19 4.38
N SER A 407 -17.74 -3.01 3.75
CA SER A 407 -17.08 -2.81 2.47
C SER A 407 -15.69 -2.25 2.66
N VAL A 408 -14.74 -2.71 1.82
CA VAL A 408 -13.35 -2.25 1.84
C VAL A 408 -12.86 -1.99 0.41
N GLY A 409 -12.01 -1.01 0.28
CA GLY A 409 -11.42 -0.55 -0.98
C GLY A 409 -10.52 0.65 -0.73
N ASP A 410 -9.92 1.17 -1.78
CA ASP A 410 -9.22 2.44 -1.73
C ASP A 410 -10.21 3.64 -1.70
N TYR A 411 -9.67 4.86 -1.64
CA TYR A 411 -10.51 6.07 -1.61
C TYR A 411 -11.37 6.26 -2.88
N LEU A 412 -11.00 5.65 -4.01
CA LEU A 412 -11.77 5.70 -5.25
C LEU A 412 -13.06 4.87 -5.15
N CYS A 413 -13.14 3.98 -4.18
CA CYS A 413 -14.32 3.15 -3.94
C CYS A 413 -15.40 3.86 -3.07
N ILE A 414 -15.07 4.98 -2.42
CA ILE A 414 -16.02 5.72 -1.56
C ILE A 414 -17.36 6.02 -2.26
N PRO A 415 -17.40 6.45 -3.54
CA PRO A 415 -18.67 6.70 -4.23
C PRO A 415 -19.57 5.46 -4.41
N MET A 416 -19.01 4.26 -4.27
CA MET A 416 -19.77 3.00 -4.36
C MET A 416 -20.50 2.67 -3.04
N GLU A 417 -20.09 3.26 -1.92
CA GLU A 417 -20.56 2.97 -0.57
C GLU A 417 -21.81 3.78 -0.19
N ARG A 418 -22.95 3.48 -0.84
CA ARG A 418 -24.21 4.25 -0.67
C ARG A 418 -25.34 3.49 0.02
N ALA A 419 -25.08 2.28 0.56
CA ALA A 419 -26.13 1.52 1.22
C ALA A 419 -26.50 2.17 2.57
N GLU A 420 -27.79 2.37 2.82
CA GLU A 420 -28.31 2.95 4.05
C GLU A 420 -28.78 1.84 5.01
N SER A 421 -27.99 1.53 6.02
CA SER A 421 -28.37 0.59 7.07
C SER A 421 -27.42 0.70 8.26
N THR A 422 -27.95 0.53 9.48
CA THR A 422 -27.13 0.41 10.71
C THR A 422 -26.27 -0.85 10.76
N ARG A 423 -26.51 -1.80 9.84
CA ARG A 423 -25.75 -3.04 9.68
C ARG A 423 -24.79 -2.99 8.50
N TYR A 424 -24.56 -1.80 7.93
CA TYR A 424 -23.61 -1.55 6.87
C TYR A 424 -22.48 -0.62 7.35
N TYR A 425 -21.25 -1.05 7.18
CA TYR A 425 -20.04 -0.38 7.63
C TYR A 425 -19.15 -0.04 6.42
N PRO A 426 -19.28 1.15 5.83
CA PRO A 426 -18.39 1.62 4.77
C PRO A 426 -16.99 1.89 5.35
N ARG A 427 -15.96 1.32 4.74
CA ARG A 427 -14.56 1.43 5.16
C ARG A 427 -13.58 1.65 4.00
N ALA A 428 -14.09 1.92 2.80
CA ALA A 428 -13.23 2.32 1.68
C ALA A 428 -12.48 3.63 2.02
N GLY A 429 -11.17 3.64 1.78
CA GLY A 429 -10.32 4.77 2.11
C GLY A 429 -10.09 5.05 3.60
N ASP A 430 -10.80 4.35 4.50
CA ASP A 430 -10.70 4.53 5.95
C ASP A 430 -9.76 3.48 6.59
N TRP A 431 -9.90 2.23 6.21
CA TRP A 431 -9.06 1.17 6.77
C TRP A 431 -7.71 1.07 6.06
N ALA A 432 -6.65 1.02 6.86
CA ALA A 432 -5.35 0.59 6.36
C ALA A 432 -5.43 -0.85 5.84
N ILE A 433 -4.57 -1.19 4.88
CA ILE A 433 -4.59 -2.52 4.24
C ILE A 433 -4.53 -3.66 5.26
N ARG A 434 -3.72 -3.54 6.31
CA ARG A 434 -3.59 -4.57 7.35
C ARG A 434 -4.90 -4.84 8.08
N GLN A 435 -5.73 -3.81 8.32
CA GLN A 435 -7.06 -3.96 8.93
C GLN A 435 -8.00 -4.76 8.01
N SER A 436 -7.94 -4.51 6.71
CA SER A 436 -8.73 -5.27 5.73
C SER A 436 -8.22 -6.72 5.60
N LEU A 437 -6.90 -6.93 5.62
CA LEU A 437 -6.30 -8.27 5.53
C LEU A 437 -6.66 -9.13 6.73
N ILE A 438 -6.57 -8.61 7.96
CA ILE A 438 -6.88 -9.41 9.14
C ILE A 438 -8.36 -9.75 9.22
N MET A 439 -9.24 -8.86 8.78
CA MET A 439 -10.67 -9.13 8.76
C MET A 439 -11.06 -10.26 7.82
N THR A 440 -10.24 -10.62 6.84
CA THR A 440 -10.47 -11.83 6.03
C THR A 440 -10.42 -13.12 6.84
N LYS A 441 -9.68 -13.14 7.95
CA LYS A 441 -9.62 -14.26 8.91
C LYS A 441 -10.83 -14.30 9.84
N TYR A 442 -11.37 -13.13 10.19
CA TYR A 442 -12.40 -12.97 11.22
C TYR A 442 -13.82 -12.75 10.69
N ALA A 443 -13.99 -12.53 9.41
CA ALA A 443 -15.29 -12.51 8.76
C ALA A 443 -15.88 -13.92 8.65
N ASP A 444 -17.21 -14.01 8.58
CA ASP A 444 -17.91 -15.27 8.29
C ASP A 444 -18.03 -15.54 6.79
N LEU A 445 -17.84 -14.48 5.98
CA LEU A 445 -17.84 -14.55 4.52
C LEU A 445 -17.00 -13.39 3.95
N VAL A 446 -16.19 -13.68 2.94
CA VAL A 446 -15.48 -12.66 2.14
C VAL A 446 -16.01 -12.69 0.71
N ILE A 447 -16.38 -11.52 0.17
CA ILE A 447 -16.91 -11.39 -1.20
C ILE A 447 -16.08 -10.37 -2.00
N GLY A 448 -15.89 -10.61 -3.27
CA GLY A 448 -15.27 -9.67 -4.20
C GLY A 448 -14.82 -10.33 -5.49
N SER A 449 -14.23 -9.54 -6.37
CA SER A 449 -13.54 -10.06 -7.55
C SER A 449 -12.13 -10.55 -7.19
N GLU A 450 -11.32 -10.91 -8.18
CA GLU A 450 -9.94 -11.40 -8.01
C GLU A 450 -9.01 -10.29 -7.48
N THR A 451 -9.14 -9.98 -6.19
CA THR A 451 -8.42 -8.90 -5.50
C THR A 451 -7.42 -9.43 -4.48
N GLY A 452 -6.58 -8.54 -3.95
CA GLY A 452 -5.69 -8.87 -2.83
C GLY A 452 -6.43 -9.37 -1.59
N ILE A 453 -7.63 -8.85 -1.33
CA ILE A 453 -8.48 -9.26 -0.20
C ILE A 453 -8.96 -10.69 -0.36
N LEU A 454 -9.37 -11.10 -1.58
CA LEU A 454 -9.77 -12.50 -1.82
C LEU A 454 -8.57 -13.45 -1.74
N ASN A 455 -7.39 -13.04 -2.24
CA ASN A 455 -6.16 -13.80 -2.04
C ASN A 455 -5.83 -13.96 -0.55
N ALA A 456 -6.00 -12.91 0.25
CA ALA A 456 -5.82 -12.97 1.71
C ALA A 456 -6.84 -13.93 2.36
N ALA A 457 -8.10 -13.89 1.95
CA ALA A 457 -9.11 -14.86 2.41
C ALA A 457 -8.73 -16.30 2.05
N GLY A 458 -8.04 -16.50 0.90
CA GLY A 458 -7.52 -17.80 0.48
C GLY A 458 -6.48 -18.41 1.44
N CYS A 459 -5.84 -17.59 2.28
CA CYS A 459 -4.92 -18.05 3.32
C CYS A 459 -5.65 -18.71 4.51
N PHE A 460 -6.97 -18.56 4.63
CA PHE A 460 -7.76 -19.00 5.77
C PHE A 460 -8.94 -19.89 5.34
N ASP A 461 -9.51 -20.58 6.31
CA ASP A 461 -10.70 -21.43 6.10
C ASP A 461 -12.01 -20.61 6.01
N THR A 462 -11.94 -19.28 6.08
CA THR A 462 -13.08 -18.39 5.93
C THR A 462 -13.79 -18.63 4.61
N PRO A 463 -15.12 -18.81 4.57
CA PRO A 463 -15.90 -18.89 3.34
C PRO A 463 -15.68 -17.67 2.44
N LYS A 464 -15.57 -17.92 1.13
CA LYS A 464 -15.35 -16.84 0.17
C LYS A 464 -16.13 -17.03 -1.13
N ILE A 465 -16.69 -15.94 -1.63
CA ILE A 465 -17.33 -15.86 -2.94
C ILE A 465 -16.48 -14.97 -3.84
N THR A 466 -15.75 -15.58 -4.75
CA THR A 466 -14.93 -14.87 -5.72
C THR A 466 -15.67 -14.73 -7.05
N LEU A 467 -15.83 -13.49 -7.53
CA LEU A 467 -16.36 -13.21 -8.85
C LEU A 467 -15.20 -13.29 -9.87
N LEU A 468 -15.11 -14.41 -10.58
CA LEU A 468 -14.03 -14.69 -11.54
C LEU A 468 -14.28 -13.91 -12.84
N SER A 469 -13.66 -12.73 -12.95
CA SER A 469 -13.88 -11.85 -14.10
C SER A 469 -13.03 -12.22 -15.31
N HIS A 470 -11.77 -12.59 -15.11
CA HIS A 470 -10.80 -12.83 -16.19
C HIS A 470 -10.08 -14.18 -16.09
N SER A 471 -10.02 -14.78 -14.91
CA SER A 471 -9.37 -16.05 -14.64
C SER A 471 -10.38 -17.17 -14.39
N THR A 472 -9.89 -18.40 -14.39
CA THR A 472 -10.69 -19.59 -14.05
C THR A 472 -10.55 -19.91 -12.56
N HIS A 473 -11.40 -20.83 -12.09
CA HIS A 473 -11.25 -21.44 -10.77
C HIS A 473 -9.87 -22.06 -10.59
N ASP A 474 -9.36 -22.76 -11.61
CA ASP A 474 -8.06 -23.43 -11.54
C ASP A 474 -6.89 -22.46 -11.40
N ASN A 475 -7.00 -21.24 -11.98
CA ASN A 475 -5.99 -20.23 -11.83
C ASN A 475 -5.81 -19.76 -10.38
N LEU A 476 -6.92 -19.50 -9.68
CA LEU A 476 -6.89 -18.78 -8.42
C LEU A 476 -7.38 -19.61 -7.23
N CYS A 477 -8.57 -20.19 -7.32
CA CYS A 477 -9.32 -20.72 -6.17
C CYS A 477 -9.07 -22.21 -5.90
N LYS A 478 -8.42 -22.93 -6.81
CA LYS A 478 -8.26 -24.40 -6.81
C LYS A 478 -7.87 -25.02 -5.48
N TYR A 479 -7.02 -24.33 -4.72
CA TYR A 479 -6.49 -24.84 -3.45
C TYR A 479 -7.13 -24.17 -2.23
N TRP A 480 -8.07 -23.23 -2.46
CA TRP A 480 -8.75 -22.56 -1.37
C TRP A 480 -9.79 -23.46 -0.72
N LYS A 481 -9.86 -23.45 0.59
CA LYS A 481 -10.93 -24.10 1.33
C LYS A 481 -12.17 -23.21 1.39
N ASN A 482 -13.34 -23.82 1.48
CA ASN A 482 -14.63 -23.12 1.57
C ASN A 482 -14.80 -22.06 0.48
N ASP A 483 -14.43 -22.43 -0.73
CA ASP A 483 -14.58 -21.57 -1.91
C ASP A 483 -15.95 -21.80 -2.58
N PHE A 484 -16.67 -20.69 -2.77
CA PHE A 484 -17.98 -20.61 -3.39
C PHE A 484 -17.94 -19.72 -4.64
N CYS A 485 -16.83 -19.74 -5.37
CA CYS A 485 -16.59 -18.84 -6.49
C CYS A 485 -17.70 -18.93 -7.57
N LEU A 486 -17.86 -17.83 -8.30
CA LEU A 486 -18.78 -17.70 -9.41
C LEU A 486 -18.02 -17.31 -10.66
N ALA A 487 -18.22 -18.06 -11.75
CA ALA A 487 -17.85 -17.63 -13.08
C ALA A 487 -19.00 -16.84 -13.70
N PRO A 488 -18.74 -15.88 -14.62
CA PRO A 488 -19.80 -15.11 -15.24
C PRO A 488 -20.63 -16.00 -16.19
N GLU A 489 -21.95 -15.83 -16.15
CA GLU A 489 -22.87 -16.50 -17.05
C GLU A 489 -22.94 -15.75 -18.39
N ASP A 490 -23.30 -16.46 -19.46
CA ASP A 490 -23.55 -15.91 -20.80
C ASP A 490 -22.47 -14.95 -21.32
N THR A 491 -21.20 -15.19 -20.92
CA THR A 491 -20.07 -14.34 -21.28
C THR A 491 -19.09 -15.10 -22.17
N PHE A 492 -19.20 -14.91 -23.48
CA PHE A 492 -18.42 -15.63 -24.50
C PHE A 492 -16.90 -15.40 -24.43
N CYS A 493 -16.45 -14.31 -23.79
CA CYS A 493 -15.03 -13.97 -23.65
C CYS A 493 -14.38 -14.49 -22.35
N HIS A 494 -15.13 -15.13 -21.45
CA HIS A 494 -14.59 -15.71 -20.23
C HIS A 494 -14.12 -17.15 -20.43
N PRO A 495 -12.94 -17.54 -19.93
CA PRO A 495 -11.90 -16.69 -19.31
C PRO A 495 -11.07 -15.98 -20.40
N CYS A 496 -10.85 -14.69 -20.23
CA CYS A 496 -10.03 -13.94 -21.18
C CYS A 496 -8.55 -13.90 -20.81
N HIS A 497 -8.18 -14.18 -19.57
CA HIS A 497 -6.83 -14.11 -19.00
C HIS A 497 -6.13 -12.76 -19.23
N MET A 498 -6.89 -11.68 -19.40
CA MET A 498 -6.37 -10.35 -19.69
C MET A 498 -6.52 -9.43 -18.49
N LEU A 499 -5.54 -8.56 -18.27
CA LEU A 499 -5.68 -7.42 -17.40
C LEU A 499 -6.16 -6.23 -18.21
N HIS A 500 -7.27 -5.66 -17.79
CA HIS A 500 -7.85 -4.48 -18.39
C HIS A 500 -7.57 -3.29 -17.48
N TYR A 501 -6.50 -2.56 -17.76
CA TYR A 501 -6.00 -1.47 -16.92
C TYR A 501 -6.80 -0.17 -17.08
N VAL A 502 -7.67 -0.09 -18.08
CA VAL A 502 -8.27 1.18 -18.45
C VAL A 502 -9.69 1.29 -17.97
N HIS A 503 -9.90 2.30 -17.17
CA HIS A 503 -11.15 3.00 -17.07
C HIS A 503 -11.38 3.83 -18.35
N PRO A 504 -12.60 3.96 -18.84
CA PRO A 504 -12.99 5.17 -19.53
C PRO A 504 -12.91 6.29 -18.50
N VAL A 505 -11.73 6.89 -18.37
CA VAL A 505 -11.44 7.89 -17.35
C VAL A 505 -12.05 9.19 -17.82
N GLY A 506 -13.16 9.59 -17.22
CA GLY A 506 -13.81 10.87 -17.45
C GLY A 506 -12.88 12.06 -17.17
N LYS A 507 -13.26 13.23 -17.63
CA LYS A 507 -12.58 14.49 -17.28
C LYS A 507 -12.44 14.59 -15.77
N GLY A 508 -11.24 14.96 -15.29
CA GLY A 508 -10.96 15.12 -13.88
C GLY A 508 -10.57 13.86 -13.12
N SER A 509 -10.58 12.69 -13.75
CA SER A 509 -10.22 11.43 -13.08
C SER A 509 -8.74 11.10 -13.25
N PHE A 510 -8.19 10.38 -12.26
CA PHE A 510 -6.81 9.89 -12.29
C PHE A 510 -6.72 8.64 -13.21
N CYS A 511 -5.77 8.64 -14.11
CA CYS A 511 -5.49 7.49 -14.97
C CYS A 511 -4.39 6.63 -14.37
N ASN A 512 -4.71 5.40 -13.97
CA ASN A 512 -3.73 4.47 -13.41
C ASN A 512 -2.66 4.01 -14.42
N VAL A 513 -2.89 4.19 -15.71
CA VAL A 513 -1.95 3.80 -16.75
C VAL A 513 -0.84 4.83 -16.92
N CYS A 514 -1.20 6.10 -17.11
CA CYS A 514 -0.23 7.17 -17.23
C CYS A 514 0.07 7.89 -15.90
N GLN A 515 -0.56 7.48 -14.82
CA GLN A 515 -0.43 8.06 -13.47
C GLN A 515 -0.63 9.58 -13.42
N THR A 516 -1.52 10.08 -14.27
CA THR A 516 -1.84 11.51 -14.33
C THR A 516 -3.35 11.75 -14.26
N THR A 517 -3.74 12.93 -13.77
CA THR A 517 -5.12 13.37 -13.78
C THR A 517 -5.39 14.15 -15.08
N HIS A 518 -6.30 13.66 -15.91
CA HIS A 518 -6.72 14.32 -17.14
C HIS A 518 -7.84 15.32 -16.83
N LYS A 519 -7.46 16.58 -16.52
CA LYS A 519 -8.41 17.60 -16.04
C LYS A 519 -9.39 18.10 -17.10
N GLU A 520 -8.99 18.14 -18.37
CA GLU A 520 -9.75 18.83 -19.41
C GLU A 520 -10.23 17.94 -20.55
N GLN A 521 -9.72 16.72 -20.64
CA GLN A 521 -10.04 15.76 -21.70
C GLN A 521 -10.10 14.34 -21.16
N LEU A 522 -10.68 13.42 -21.93
CA LEU A 522 -10.60 11.99 -21.65
C LEU A 522 -9.14 11.54 -21.67
N SER A 523 -8.79 10.57 -20.80
CA SER A 523 -7.48 9.93 -20.88
C SER A 523 -7.26 9.40 -22.29
N PRO A 524 -6.07 9.57 -22.89
CA PRO A 524 -5.73 8.96 -24.18
C PRO A 524 -5.85 7.43 -24.15
N HIS A 525 -5.91 6.85 -22.93
CA HIS A 525 -6.09 5.42 -22.71
C HIS A 525 -7.56 5.00 -22.54
N SER A 526 -8.51 5.94 -22.63
CA SER A 526 -9.95 5.63 -22.45
C SER A 526 -10.56 4.88 -23.64
N GLU A 527 -9.95 4.96 -24.80
CA GLU A 527 -10.41 4.33 -26.05
C GLU A 527 -9.39 3.35 -26.66
N GLY A 528 -8.27 3.09 -25.95
CA GLY A 528 -7.20 2.24 -26.46
C GLY A 528 -7.50 0.75 -26.42
N ILE A 529 -6.63 -0.04 -27.05
CA ILE A 529 -6.63 -1.52 -27.03
C ILE A 529 -6.54 -2.16 -25.63
N TRP A 530 -6.40 -1.35 -24.62
CA TRP A 530 -6.29 -1.67 -23.21
C TRP A 530 -7.64 -1.82 -22.51
N SER A 531 -8.68 -1.13 -23.02
CA SER A 531 -10.02 -1.30 -22.49
C SER A 531 -10.53 -2.71 -22.83
N CYS A 532 -11.35 -3.26 -21.95
CA CYS A 532 -12.06 -4.48 -22.27
C CYS A 532 -12.78 -4.28 -23.61
N PRO A 533 -12.51 -5.08 -24.66
CA PRO A 533 -13.17 -4.92 -25.96
C PRO A 533 -14.66 -5.25 -25.88
N HIS A 534 -15.10 -5.88 -24.79
CA HIS A 534 -16.46 -6.30 -24.56
C HIS A 534 -17.09 -5.52 -23.41
N ILE A 535 -17.41 -4.27 -23.67
CA ILE A 535 -18.09 -3.38 -22.74
C ILE A 535 -19.58 -3.26 -23.07
N THR A 536 -20.37 -2.95 -22.06
CA THR A 536 -21.81 -2.72 -22.21
C THR A 536 -22.26 -1.54 -21.37
N GLU A 537 -23.24 -0.78 -21.86
CA GLU A 537 -23.87 0.27 -21.07
C GLU A 537 -24.80 -0.36 -20.02
N MET A 538 -24.80 0.22 -18.84
CA MET A 538 -25.73 -0.12 -17.77
C MET A 538 -27.09 0.49 -18.07
N THR A 539 -28.14 -0.33 -17.98
CA THR A 539 -29.52 0.12 -18.23
C THR A 539 -30.09 0.95 -17.07
N ASP A 540 -29.52 0.82 -15.89
CA ASP A 540 -30.02 1.40 -14.63
C ASP A 540 -29.16 2.58 -14.13
N ALA A 541 -28.33 3.17 -15.00
CA ALA A 541 -27.57 4.38 -14.68
C ALA A 541 -28.51 5.58 -14.48
N PRO A 542 -28.21 6.50 -13.55
CA PRO A 542 -28.98 7.73 -13.40
C PRO A 542 -29.14 8.48 -14.73
N GLU A 543 -30.29 9.11 -14.92
CA GLU A 543 -30.62 9.83 -16.16
C GLU A 543 -29.51 10.87 -16.49
N GLY A 544 -28.84 10.67 -17.62
CA GLY A 544 -27.75 11.54 -18.10
C GLY A 544 -26.34 11.02 -17.89
N GLU A 545 -26.10 9.94 -17.12
CA GLU A 545 -24.81 9.32 -16.94
C GLU A 545 -24.71 7.99 -17.72
N LYS A 546 -23.84 7.94 -18.72
CA LYS A 546 -23.49 6.68 -19.36
C LYS A 546 -22.43 5.97 -18.52
N GLN A 547 -22.84 4.95 -17.79
CA GLN A 547 -21.92 4.06 -17.10
C GLN A 547 -21.70 2.81 -17.94
N VAL A 548 -20.44 2.54 -18.27
CA VAL A 548 -20.01 1.43 -19.11
C VAL A 548 -19.17 0.47 -18.30
N TYR A 549 -19.46 -0.81 -18.36
CA TYR A 549 -18.71 -1.84 -17.62
C TYR A 549 -18.35 -3.02 -18.52
N PRO A 550 -17.32 -3.81 -18.16
CA PRO A 550 -17.03 -5.06 -18.82
C PRO A 550 -18.24 -6.00 -18.81
N LEU A 551 -18.47 -6.67 -19.93
CA LEU A 551 -19.62 -7.55 -20.13
C LEU A 551 -19.75 -8.62 -19.02
N CYS A 552 -18.61 -9.21 -18.61
CA CYS A 552 -18.58 -10.21 -17.55
C CYS A 552 -19.13 -9.66 -16.21
N MET A 553 -18.82 -8.39 -15.87
CA MET A 553 -19.28 -7.79 -14.62
C MET A 553 -20.70 -7.23 -14.71
N ALA A 554 -21.08 -6.65 -15.87
CA ALA A 554 -22.39 -6.04 -16.05
C ALA A 554 -23.50 -7.05 -16.32
N ARG A 555 -23.22 -8.20 -16.94
CA ARG A 555 -24.21 -9.22 -17.30
C ARG A 555 -23.95 -10.59 -16.70
N GLY A 556 -22.68 -10.95 -16.48
CA GLY A 556 -22.31 -12.29 -16.01
C GLY A 556 -22.62 -12.57 -14.54
N PHE A 557 -22.81 -11.52 -13.72
CA PHE A 557 -23.08 -11.63 -12.29
C PHE A 557 -24.36 -10.87 -11.90
N HIS A 558 -25.51 -11.51 -12.11
CA HIS A 558 -26.78 -10.92 -11.67
C HIS A 558 -26.83 -10.82 -10.14
N PRO A 559 -27.32 -9.70 -9.53
CA PRO A 559 -27.37 -9.51 -8.08
C PRO A 559 -28.01 -10.67 -7.32
N GLN A 560 -29.17 -11.17 -7.81
CA GLN A 560 -29.87 -12.29 -7.19
C GLN A 560 -28.98 -13.54 -7.04
N ARG A 561 -28.17 -13.85 -8.06
CA ARG A 561 -27.27 -14.99 -8.03
C ARG A 561 -26.21 -14.88 -6.93
N ILE A 562 -25.70 -13.66 -6.68
CA ILE A 562 -24.77 -13.41 -5.59
C ILE A 562 -25.50 -13.56 -4.25
N VAL A 563 -26.70 -12.98 -4.12
CA VAL A 563 -27.52 -13.09 -2.91
C VAL A 563 -27.84 -14.54 -2.59
N ASP A 564 -28.21 -15.35 -3.59
CA ASP A 564 -28.48 -16.77 -3.39
C ASP A 564 -27.23 -17.53 -2.92
N ARG A 565 -26.06 -17.19 -3.44
CA ARG A 565 -24.79 -17.76 -2.98
C ARG A 565 -24.45 -17.33 -1.55
N VAL A 566 -24.73 -16.09 -1.17
CA VAL A 566 -24.59 -15.61 0.20
C VAL A 566 -25.51 -16.38 1.16
N LYS A 567 -26.76 -16.64 0.76
CA LYS A 567 -27.74 -17.42 1.53
C LYS A 567 -27.32 -18.88 1.72
N GLU A 568 -26.69 -19.47 0.73
CA GLU A 568 -26.10 -20.81 0.86
C GLU A 568 -25.05 -20.82 1.97
N VAL A 569 -24.08 -19.89 1.95
CA VAL A 569 -23.04 -19.78 2.99
C VAL A 569 -23.65 -19.44 4.35
N TYR A 570 -24.63 -18.53 4.40
CA TYR A 570 -25.34 -18.20 5.64
C TYR A 570 -26.04 -19.42 6.25
N THR A 571 -26.64 -20.27 5.44
CA THR A 571 -27.28 -21.51 5.91
C THR A 571 -26.26 -22.44 6.58
N LEU A 572 -25.07 -22.60 6.00
CA LEU A 572 -23.98 -23.36 6.57
C LEU A 572 -23.48 -22.75 7.89
N TRP A 573 -23.32 -21.44 7.93
CA TRP A 573 -22.92 -20.68 9.11
C TRP A 573 -23.92 -20.87 10.25
N LYS A 574 -25.21 -20.77 9.96
CA LYS A 574 -26.29 -20.94 10.96
C LYS A 574 -26.32 -22.36 11.52
N ALA A 575 -26.16 -23.37 10.66
CA ALA A 575 -26.08 -24.76 11.09
C ALA A 575 -24.88 -25.02 12.03
N LYS A 576 -23.71 -24.44 11.72
CA LYS A 576 -22.52 -24.54 12.57
C LYS A 576 -22.75 -23.90 13.96
N ARG A 577 -23.33 -22.71 14.03
CA ARG A 577 -23.64 -22.06 15.32
C ARG A 577 -24.62 -22.83 16.18
N LEU A 578 -25.63 -23.46 15.60
CA LEU A 578 -26.58 -24.28 16.34
C LEU A 578 -25.89 -25.47 17.01
N VAL A 579 -24.88 -26.05 16.39
CA VAL A 579 -24.07 -27.13 16.99
C VAL A 579 -23.19 -26.58 18.13
N GLU A 580 -22.53 -25.43 17.95
CA GLU A 580 -21.68 -24.80 18.97
C GLU A 580 -22.46 -24.39 20.23
N VAL A 581 -23.70 -23.97 20.10
CA VAL A 581 -24.56 -23.61 21.25
C VAL A 581 -25.10 -24.86 21.97
N ALA A 582 -25.20 -26.00 21.27
CA ALA A 582 -25.71 -27.25 21.83
C ALA A 582 -24.62 -28.09 22.54
N THR A 583 -23.34 -27.75 22.34
CA THR A 583 -22.18 -28.36 23.01
C THR A 583 -21.66 -27.49 24.15
#